data_8eb0cce085f141b054287a0ecf96906a
#
_entry.id   8eb0cce085f141b054287a0ecf96906a
#
_cell.length_a   1.000
_cell.length_b   1.000
_cell.length_c   1.000
_cell.angle_alpha   90.00
_cell.angle_beta   90.00
_cell.angle_gamma   90.00
#
_symmetry.space_group_name_H-M   'P 1'
#
loop_
_entity.id
_entity.type
_entity.pdbx_description
1 polymer ?
#
loop_
_entity_poly.entity_id
_entity_poly.type
_entity_poly.pdbx_seq_one_letter_code
_entity_poly.pdbx_strand_id
1 'polypeptide(L)' 'MQNTSQAAALIGKNVVVNTEAGQVSGNVSSIKFVDGQPMLVVNGVQYKLSDVSEITA' A
#
# COMPACT_ATOMS: atom_id res chain seq x y z
N MET A 1 -8.06 -12.98 -2.36
CA MET A 1 -6.79 -13.11 -1.64
C MET A 1 -5.70 -12.35 -2.37
N GLN A 2 -4.91 -11.62 -1.64
CA GLN A 2 -3.80 -10.84 -2.21
C GLN A 2 -2.55 -11.69 -2.27
N ASN A 3 -1.75 -11.45 -3.28
CA ASN A 3 -0.50 -12.14 -3.45
C ASN A 3 0.58 -11.17 -3.91
N THR A 4 1.79 -11.68 -4.04
CA THR A 4 2.95 -10.86 -4.40
C THR A 4 2.74 -10.09 -5.70
N SER A 5 2.16 -10.75 -6.70
CA SER A 5 1.94 -10.10 -8.00
C SER A 5 1.00 -8.93 -7.89
N GLN A 6 -0.08 -9.08 -7.10
CA GLN A 6 -1.03 -8.00 -6.91
C GLN A 6 -0.41 -6.82 -6.16
N ALA A 7 0.39 -7.12 -5.13
CA ALA A 7 1.05 -6.07 -4.38
C ALA A 7 2.03 -5.31 -5.26
N ALA A 8 2.84 -6.03 -6.03
CA ALA A 8 3.83 -5.40 -6.90
C ALA A 8 3.18 -4.50 -7.96
N ALA A 9 1.98 -4.84 -8.40
CA ALA A 9 1.27 -4.03 -9.39
C ALA A 9 0.90 -2.64 -8.87
N LEU A 10 0.94 -2.44 -7.57
CA LEU A 10 0.61 -1.14 -6.98
C LEU A 10 1.77 -0.15 -7.01
N ILE A 11 2.99 -0.62 -7.26
CA ILE A 11 4.14 0.28 -7.31
C ILE A 11 3.91 1.30 -8.44
N GLY A 12 4.06 2.57 -8.10
CA GLY A 12 3.82 3.66 -9.03
C GLY A 12 2.37 4.14 -9.10
N LYS A 13 1.46 3.43 -8.44
CA LYS A 13 0.05 3.81 -8.40
C LYS A 13 -0.23 4.70 -7.20
N ASN A 14 -1.28 5.51 -7.31
CA ASN A 14 -1.75 6.30 -6.18
C ASN A 14 -2.77 5.50 -5.40
N VAL A 15 -2.63 5.53 -4.09
CA VAL A 15 -3.54 4.79 -3.21
C VAL A 15 -4.05 5.71 -2.11
N VAL A 16 -5.20 5.35 -1.56
CA VAL A 16 -5.73 5.96 -0.35
C VAL A 16 -5.72 4.89 0.73
N VAL A 17 -5.07 5.19 1.83
CA VAL A 17 -4.90 4.26 2.94
C VAL A 17 -5.66 4.80 4.15
N ASN A 18 -6.44 3.95 4.79
CA ASN A 18 -7.14 4.32 6.02
C ASN A 18 -6.21 4.12 7.21
N THR A 19 -6.07 5.14 8.03
CA THR A 19 -5.29 5.08 9.26
C THR A 19 -6.13 5.59 10.43
N GLU A 20 -5.65 5.39 11.64
CA GLU A 20 -6.32 5.91 12.82
C GLU A 20 -6.39 7.44 12.82
N ALA A 21 -5.45 8.08 12.17
CA ALA A 21 -5.42 9.54 12.09
C ALA A 21 -6.22 10.07 10.91
N GLY A 22 -6.86 9.19 10.14
CA GLY A 22 -7.62 9.57 8.95
C GLY A 22 -7.06 8.91 7.71
N GLN A 23 -7.48 9.39 6.55
CA GLN A 23 -7.04 8.84 5.28
C GLN A 23 -5.75 9.51 4.82
N VAL A 24 -4.85 8.70 4.29
CA VAL A 24 -3.59 9.17 3.71
C VAL A 24 -3.57 8.76 2.25
N SER A 25 -3.29 9.69 1.36
CA SER A 25 -3.16 9.39 -0.06
C SER A 25 -1.73 9.63 -0.51
N GLY A 26 -1.28 8.86 -1.47
CA GLY A 26 0.06 9.04 -2.01
C GLY A 26 0.42 7.94 -2.99
N ASN A 27 1.61 8.06 -3.54
CA ASN A 27 2.12 7.13 -4.53
C ASN A 27 2.92 6.03 -3.84
N VAL A 28 2.68 4.79 -4.26
CA VAL A 28 3.42 3.64 -3.73
C VAL A 28 4.80 3.61 -4.36
N SER A 29 5.83 3.77 -3.54
CA SER A 29 7.21 3.77 -4.03
C SER A 29 7.82 2.38 -4.04
N SER A 30 7.41 1.53 -3.13
CA SER A 30 7.93 0.16 -3.07
C SER A 30 7.01 -0.71 -2.23
N ILE A 31 7.26 -2.02 -2.28
CA ILE A 31 6.56 -3.01 -1.48
C ILE A 31 7.59 -3.73 -0.64
N LYS A 32 7.29 -3.92 0.63
CA LYS A 32 8.11 -4.72 1.53
C LYS A 32 7.28 -5.86 2.10
N PHE A 33 7.92 -6.96 2.38
CA PHE A 33 7.26 -8.10 2.99
C PHE A 33 7.73 -8.22 4.43
N VAL A 34 6.78 -8.13 5.35
CA VAL A 34 7.04 -8.23 6.78
C VAL A 34 6.24 -9.41 7.28
N ASP A 35 6.92 -10.42 7.80
CA ASP A 35 6.28 -11.65 8.29
C ASP A 35 5.37 -12.27 7.23
N GLY A 36 5.81 -12.23 5.98
CA GLY A 36 5.06 -12.80 4.87
C GLY A 36 3.91 -11.95 4.36
N GLN A 37 3.71 -10.76 4.91
CA GLN A 37 2.63 -9.87 4.48
C GLN A 37 3.17 -8.69 3.70
N PRO A 38 2.50 -8.32 2.59
CA PRO A 38 2.94 -7.16 1.81
C PRO A 38 2.61 -5.86 2.55
N MET A 39 3.60 -4.99 2.60
CA MET A 39 3.44 -3.64 3.15
C MET A 39 3.76 -2.65 2.05
N LEU A 40 2.89 -1.67 1.89
CA LEU A 40 3.09 -0.61 0.91
C LEU A 40 3.92 0.50 1.55
N VAL A 41 4.90 1.00 0.83
CA VAL A 41 5.65 2.16 1.29
C VAL A 41 5.13 3.38 0.54
N VAL A 42 4.50 4.28 1.28
CA VAL A 42 3.92 5.51 0.74
C VAL A 42 4.50 6.68 1.53
N ASN A 43 5.15 7.60 0.85
CA ASN A 43 5.78 8.75 1.50
C ASN A 43 6.74 8.37 2.62
N GLY A 44 7.44 7.24 2.43
CA GLY A 44 8.41 6.76 3.42
C GLY A 44 7.80 6.02 4.61
N VAL A 45 6.50 5.81 4.61
CA VAL A 45 5.81 5.12 5.71
C VAL A 45 5.21 3.82 5.19
N GLN A 46 5.31 2.77 6.00
CA GLN A 46 4.76 1.46 5.64
C GLN A 46 3.30 1.36 6.07
N TYR A 47 2.47 0.86 5.17
CA TYR A 47 1.05 0.63 5.43
C TYR A 47 0.71 -0.79 5.00
N LYS A 48 -0.29 -1.38 5.66
CA LYS A 48 -0.78 -2.71 5.28
C LYS A 48 -1.61 -2.61 4.01
N LEU A 49 -1.45 -3.60 3.15
CA LEU A 49 -2.27 -3.67 1.94
C LEU A 49 -3.76 -3.72 2.28
N SER A 50 -4.12 -4.36 3.39
CA SER A 50 -5.52 -4.45 3.81
C SER A 50 -6.12 -3.11 4.20
N ASP A 51 -5.30 -2.10 4.48
CA ASP A 51 -5.79 -0.76 4.83
C ASP A 51 -6.02 0.13 3.62
N VAL A 52 -5.68 -0.34 2.42
CA VAL A 52 -5.91 0.43 1.21
C VAL A 52 -7.39 0.41 0.89
N SER A 53 -7.99 1.60 0.77
CA SER A 53 -9.41 1.72 0.46
C SER A 53 -9.66 2.06 -1.00
N GLU A 54 -8.66 2.64 -1.68
CA GLU A 54 -8.84 3.09 -3.06
C GLU A 54 -7.50 3.05 -3.79
N ILE A 55 -7.54 2.69 -5.05
CA ILE A 55 -6.36 2.67 -5.92
C ILE A 55 -6.72 3.44 -7.18
N THR A 56 -5.86 4.41 -7.54
CA THR A 56 -6.02 5.16 -8.79
C THR A 56 -4.72 5.09 -9.57
N ALA A 57 -4.86 5.07 -10.87
CA ALA A 57 -3.69 4.98 -11.75
C ALA A 57 -2.88 6.26 -11.79
#